data_c2afd444bf264a36ed17582f33bdb4c7
#
_entry.id   c2afd444bf264a36ed17582f33bdb4c7
#
_cell.length_a   1.000
_cell.length_b   1.000
_cell.length_c   1.000
_cell.angle_alpha   90.00
_cell.angle_beta   90.00
_cell.angle_gamma   90.00
#
_symmetry.space_group_name_H-M   'P 1'
#
loop_
_entity.id
_entity.type
_entity.pdbx_description
1 polymer ?
#
loop_
_entity_poly.entity_id
_entity_poly.type
_entity_poly.pdbx_seq_one_letter_code
_entity_poly.pdbx_strand_id
1 'polypeptide(L)' 'MAIDPVCGMTVDEKKAPATSDYKGKKYYFCSKGCKIAFDKAPEKYLAKK' A
#
# COMPACT_ATOMS: atom_id res chain seq x y z
N MET A 1 -11.42 4.73 4.29
CA MET A 1 -10.71 4.53 3.03
C MET A 1 -9.23 4.75 3.22
N ALA A 2 -8.44 4.10 2.41
CA ALA A 2 -7.00 4.16 2.52
C ALA A 2 -6.38 4.65 1.23
N ILE A 3 -5.13 5.07 1.32
CA ILE A 3 -4.41 5.53 0.14
C ILE A 3 -3.30 4.54 -0.17
N ASP A 4 -3.26 4.09 -1.42
CA ASP A 4 -2.21 3.20 -1.89
C ASP A 4 -0.89 3.97 -1.91
N PRO A 5 0.10 3.55 -1.11
CA PRO A 5 1.36 4.30 -1.07
C PRO A 5 2.19 4.15 -2.34
N VAL A 6 1.87 3.18 -3.16
CA VAL A 6 2.61 2.95 -4.40
C VAL A 6 2.06 3.81 -5.53
N CYS A 7 0.77 3.73 -5.79
CA CYS A 7 0.20 4.52 -6.87
C CYS A 7 -0.51 5.79 -6.41
N GLY A 8 -0.70 5.95 -5.11
CA GLY A 8 -1.28 7.18 -4.58
C GLY A 8 -2.77 7.33 -4.79
N MET A 9 -3.43 6.26 -5.15
CA MET A 9 -4.88 6.32 -5.39
C MET A 9 -5.64 5.88 -4.15
N THR A 10 -6.87 6.37 -4.03
CA THR A 10 -7.72 5.98 -2.92
C THR A 10 -8.20 4.54 -3.12
N VAL A 11 -8.08 3.75 -2.07
CA VAL A 11 -8.46 2.34 -2.10
C VAL A 11 -9.48 2.08 -1.02
N ASP A 12 -10.54 1.34 -1.36
CA ASP A 12 -11.55 0.94 -0.40
C ASP A 12 -10.98 -0.20 0.44
N GLU A 13 -10.91 0.01 1.76
CA GLU A 13 -10.34 -0.98 2.66
C GLU A 13 -11.03 -2.33 2.58
N LYS A 14 -12.30 -2.32 2.29
CA LYS A 14 -13.05 -3.57 2.21
C LYS A 14 -12.88 -4.27 0.87
N LYS A 15 -12.51 -3.53 -0.16
CA LYS A 15 -12.39 -4.09 -1.49
C LYS A 15 -10.96 -4.23 -1.96
N ALA A 16 -10.01 -3.78 -1.16
CA ALA A 16 -8.61 -3.83 -1.56
C ALA A 16 -8.20 -5.27 -1.85
N PRO A 17 -7.70 -5.55 -3.04
CA PRO A 17 -7.29 -6.91 -3.40
C PRO A 17 -6.00 -7.35 -2.71
N ALA A 18 -5.26 -6.42 -2.16
CA ALA A 18 -4.03 -6.74 -1.45
C ALA A 18 -3.83 -5.79 -0.30
N THR A 19 -3.25 -6.30 0.77
CA THR A 19 -2.96 -5.51 1.96
C THR A 19 -1.60 -5.91 2.50
N SER A 20 -1.01 -5.03 3.30
CA SER A 20 0.27 -5.32 3.92
C SER A 20 0.38 -4.56 5.24
N ASP A 21 1.09 -5.17 6.20
CA ASP A 21 1.36 -4.53 7.47
C ASP A 21 2.83 -4.13 7.52
N TYR A 22 3.08 -2.90 7.93
CA TYR A 22 4.45 -2.42 8.04
C TYR A 22 4.56 -1.49 9.23
N LYS A 23 5.44 -1.84 10.15
CA LYS A 23 5.70 -1.07 11.37
C LYS A 23 4.43 -0.70 12.13
N GLY A 24 3.53 -1.65 12.23
CA GLY A 24 2.30 -1.46 12.99
C GLY A 24 1.21 -0.73 12.24
N LYS A 25 1.44 -0.44 10.96
CA LYS A 25 0.42 0.20 10.13
C LYS A 25 -0.01 -0.72 9.02
N LYS A 26 -1.29 -0.69 8.73
CA LYS A 26 -1.84 -1.52 7.68
C LYS A 26 -2.03 -0.68 6.42
N TYR A 27 -1.53 -1.20 5.32
CA TYR A 27 -1.61 -0.53 4.03
C TYR A 27 -2.45 -1.34 3.07
N TYR A 28 -3.19 -0.64 2.22
CA TYR A 28 -4.08 -1.27 1.26
C TYR A 28 -3.63 -0.90 -0.14
N PHE A 29 -3.72 -1.83 -1.05
CA PHE A 29 -3.20 -1.64 -2.39
C PHE A 29 -4.27 -1.89 -3.43
N CYS A 30 -4.19 -1.17 -4.53
CA CYS A 30 -5.16 -1.31 -5.60
C CYS A 30 -4.93 -2.58 -6.41
N SER A 31 -3.77 -3.19 -6.28
CA SER A 31 -3.49 -4.44 -6.98
C SER A 31 -2.33 -5.16 -6.31
N LYS A 32 -2.17 -6.42 -6.64
CA LYS A 32 -1.05 -7.21 -6.11
C LYS A 32 0.28 -6.64 -6.53
N GLY A 33 0.35 -6.09 -7.74
CA GLY A 33 1.58 -5.48 -8.21
C GLY A 33 2.06 -4.38 -7.30
N CYS A 34 1.14 -3.56 -6.84
CA CYS A 34 1.48 -2.49 -5.91
C CYS A 34 1.96 -3.05 -4.58
N LYS A 35 1.32 -4.13 -4.11
CA LYS A 35 1.74 -4.75 -2.87
C LYS A 35 3.15 -5.31 -2.98
N ILE A 36 3.44 -5.98 -4.06
CA ILE A 36 4.76 -6.56 -4.27
C ILE A 36 5.82 -5.47 -4.35
N ALA A 37 5.52 -4.41 -5.07
CA ALA A 37 6.45 -3.29 -5.16
C ALA A 37 6.71 -2.68 -3.79
N PHE A 38 5.66 -2.54 -2.99
CA PHE A 38 5.81 -2.01 -1.64
C PHE A 38 6.66 -2.92 -0.78
N ASP A 39 6.42 -4.23 -0.86
CA ASP A 39 7.18 -5.19 -0.06
C ASP A 39 8.66 -5.18 -0.40
N LYS A 40 8.99 -4.90 -1.65
CA LYS A 40 10.38 -4.85 -2.06
C LYS A 40 11.10 -3.62 -1.51
N ALA A 41 10.42 -2.50 -1.43
CA ALA A 41 11.03 -1.26 -0.97
C ALA A 41 10.01 -0.40 -0.24
N PRO A 42 9.55 -0.85 0.93
CA PRO A 42 8.51 -0.11 1.64
C PRO A 42 8.95 1.30 2.02
N GLU A 43 10.20 1.46 2.42
CA GLU A 43 10.67 2.77 2.82
C GLU A 43 10.73 3.75 1.67
N LYS A 44 10.95 3.25 0.47
CA LYS A 44 10.99 4.09 -0.70
C LYS A 44 9.65 4.79 -0.91
N TYR A 45 8.58 4.09 -0.66
CA TYR A 45 7.25 4.66 -0.86
C TYR A 45 6.77 5.44 0.35
N LEU A 46 7.19 5.07 1.53
CA LEU A 46 6.78 5.75 2.74
C LEU A 46 7.58 7.03 3.01
N ALA A 47 8.82 7.06 2.59
CA ALA A 47 9.68 8.23 2.80
C ALA A 47 9.38 9.34 1.83
N LYS A 48 8.41 9.16 1.00
CA LYS A 48 8.13 10.08 -0.06
C LYS A 48 7.43 11.36 0.36
N LYS A 49 6.96 11.43 1.54
CA LYS A 49 6.22 12.60 1.95
C LYS A 49 7.04 13.81 2.15
#